data_c1d3de0c4db694af73a91ee4e66eb132
#
_entry.id   c1d3de0c4db694af73a91ee4e66eb132
#
_cell.length_a   1.000
_cell.length_b   1.000
_cell.length_c   1.000
_cell.angle_alpha   90.00
_cell.angle_beta   90.00
_cell.angle_gamma   90.00
#
_symmetry.space_group_name_H-M   'P 1'
#
loop_
_entity.id
_entity.type
_entity.pdbx_description
1 polymer ?
#
loop_
_entity_poly.entity_id
_entity_poly.type
_entity_poly.pdbx_seq_one_letter_code
_entity_poly.pdbx_strand_id
1 'polypeptide(L)'
;MKDFKEMESIELKDFGIRVNPYLTYAQVQSIANSVYTLKSWAEREQNIDMLLLIYATNLTAEEVNNYNHEHWLKSGLIDCVKANVLNFYDIEKAIKYEESPMRTLMKIANEMPEFSKKLNEYLEVAKNANSKK
;
A
#
# COMPACT_ATOMS: atom_id res chain seq x y z
N MET A 1 29.73 13.32 14.89
CA MET A 1 28.73 12.98 13.84
C MET A 1 27.37 12.80 14.52
N LYS A 2 26.33 13.40 13.94
CA LYS A 2 24.97 13.22 14.46
C LYS A 2 24.49 11.80 14.16
N ASP A 3 23.84 11.18 15.14
CA ASP A 3 23.24 9.86 15.00
C ASP A 3 21.72 10.03 14.82
N PHE A 4 21.17 9.49 13.73
CA PHE A 4 19.74 9.57 13.41
C PHE A 4 19.10 8.21 13.62
N LYS A 5 18.56 8.02 14.81
CA LYS A 5 17.89 6.76 15.15
C LYS A 5 16.48 6.69 14.56
N GLU A 6 16.08 5.50 14.19
CA GLU A 6 14.70 5.24 13.80
C GLU A 6 13.77 5.44 15.00
N MET A 7 12.52 5.81 14.73
CA MET A 7 11.50 5.92 15.77
C MET A 7 11.17 4.55 16.34
N GLU A 8 11.05 4.49 17.64
CA GLU A 8 10.68 3.25 18.33
C GLU A 8 9.19 2.96 18.16
N SER A 9 8.81 1.70 18.38
CA SER A 9 7.39 1.30 18.40
C SER A 9 6.65 2.00 19.55
N ILE A 10 5.37 2.28 19.31
CA ILE A 10 4.50 2.97 20.25
C ILE A 10 3.62 1.94 20.96
N GLU A 11 3.56 2.00 22.29
CA GLU A 11 2.71 1.11 23.05
C GLU A 11 1.30 1.68 23.18
N LEU A 12 0.31 0.90 22.76
CA LEU A 12 -1.11 1.17 22.99
C LEU A 12 -1.53 0.43 24.25
N LYS A 13 -1.42 1.09 25.40
CA LYS A 13 -1.61 0.47 26.71
C LYS A 13 -2.99 -0.16 26.91
N ASP A 14 -4.03 0.49 26.38
CA ASP A 14 -5.41 0.00 26.52
C ASP A 14 -5.63 -1.33 25.80
N PHE A 15 -4.80 -1.65 24.81
CA PHE A 15 -4.91 -2.87 24.02
C PHE A 15 -3.78 -3.88 24.31
N GLY A 16 -2.75 -3.47 25.03
CA GLY A 16 -1.58 -4.30 25.25
C GLY A 16 -0.80 -4.61 23.96
N ILE A 17 -0.82 -3.70 23.00
CA ILE A 17 -0.27 -3.88 21.65
C ILE A 17 0.75 -2.80 21.37
N ARG A 18 1.79 -3.12 20.60
CA ARG A 18 2.78 -2.16 20.11
C ARG A 18 2.54 -1.88 18.64
N VAL A 19 2.66 -0.61 18.25
CA VAL A 19 2.49 -0.16 16.87
C VAL A 19 3.82 0.35 16.34
N ASN A 20 4.21 -0.12 15.16
CA ASN A 20 5.34 0.42 14.43
C ASN A 20 4.88 1.70 13.71
N PRO A 21 5.50 2.87 13.99
CA PRO A 21 5.01 4.14 13.43
C PRO A 21 5.24 4.30 11.93
N TYR A 22 6.07 3.46 11.32
CA TYR A 22 6.32 3.49 9.87
C TYR A 22 6.24 2.10 9.27
N LEU A 23 5.43 1.98 8.22
CA LEU A 23 5.43 0.80 7.38
C LEU A 23 6.66 0.84 6.46
N THR A 24 7.25 -0.32 6.18
CA THR A 24 8.31 -0.41 5.17
C THR A 24 7.73 -0.22 3.77
N TYR A 25 8.58 0.14 2.80
CA TYR A 25 8.14 0.25 1.41
C TYR A 25 7.56 -1.06 0.89
N ALA A 26 8.16 -2.19 1.28
CA ALA A 26 7.65 -3.51 0.90
C ALA A 26 6.26 -3.78 1.46
N GLN A 27 6.01 -3.38 2.72
CA GLN A 27 4.70 -3.54 3.35
C GLN A 27 3.62 -2.66 2.68
N VAL A 28 3.96 -1.39 2.39
CA VAL A 28 3.06 -0.49 1.67
C VAL A 28 2.71 -1.08 0.31
N GLN A 29 3.71 -1.55 -0.44
CA GLN A 29 3.50 -2.14 -1.76
C GLN A 29 2.69 -3.43 -1.69
N SER A 30 2.92 -4.26 -0.68
CA SER A 30 2.16 -5.49 -0.47
C SER A 30 0.67 -5.21 -0.24
N ILE A 31 0.36 -4.20 0.58
CA ILE A 31 -1.02 -3.80 0.81
C ILE A 31 -1.65 -3.29 -0.50
N ALA A 32 -0.97 -2.39 -1.21
CA ALA A 32 -1.46 -1.84 -2.47
C ALA A 32 -1.72 -2.94 -3.51
N ASN A 33 -0.82 -3.91 -3.64
CA ASN A 33 -0.96 -5.03 -4.57
C ASN A 33 -2.18 -5.90 -4.23
N SER A 34 -2.52 -6.01 -2.96
CA SER A 34 -3.66 -6.81 -2.50
C SER A 34 -5.01 -6.17 -2.80
N VAL A 35 -5.06 -4.84 -2.98
CA VAL A 35 -6.33 -4.12 -3.03
C VAL A 35 -6.59 -3.36 -4.32
N TYR A 36 -5.56 -3.05 -5.13
CA TYR A 36 -5.76 -2.18 -6.30
C TYR A 36 -6.72 -2.76 -7.34
N THR A 37 -6.85 -4.10 -7.43
CA THR A 37 -7.76 -4.77 -8.34
C THR A 37 -9.18 -4.92 -7.82
N LEU A 38 -9.40 -4.67 -6.53
CA LEU A 38 -10.71 -4.76 -5.91
C LEU A 38 -11.55 -3.54 -6.30
N LYS A 39 -12.77 -3.77 -6.75
CA LYS A 39 -13.67 -2.70 -7.21
C LYS A 39 -14.55 -2.13 -6.10
N SER A 40 -14.86 -2.95 -5.10
CA SER A 40 -15.68 -2.52 -3.97
C SER A 40 -14.86 -1.71 -2.97
N TRP A 41 -15.33 -0.50 -2.65
CA TRP A 41 -14.71 0.34 -1.63
C TRP A 41 -14.65 -0.39 -0.27
N ALA A 42 -15.72 -1.09 0.09
CA ALA A 42 -15.78 -1.81 1.36
C ALA A 42 -14.75 -2.94 1.44
N GLU A 43 -14.57 -3.68 0.34
CA GLU A 43 -13.56 -4.74 0.29
C GLU A 43 -12.14 -4.18 0.38
N ARG A 44 -11.86 -3.06 -0.28
CA ARG A 44 -10.57 -2.38 -0.17
C ARG A 44 -10.27 -1.97 1.26
N GLU A 45 -11.22 -1.28 1.88
CA GLU A 45 -11.08 -0.79 3.25
C GLU A 45 -10.83 -1.94 4.23
N GLN A 46 -11.62 -3.00 4.10
CA GLN A 46 -11.49 -4.19 4.94
C GLN A 46 -10.10 -4.83 4.81
N ASN A 47 -9.62 -5.01 3.60
CA ASN A 47 -8.33 -5.63 3.36
C ASN A 47 -7.16 -4.74 3.82
N ILE A 48 -7.24 -3.43 3.57
CA ILE A 48 -6.24 -2.47 4.05
C ILE A 48 -6.15 -2.54 5.57
N ASP A 49 -7.28 -2.47 6.26
CA ASP A 49 -7.34 -2.46 7.72
C ASP A 49 -6.78 -3.74 8.33
N MET A 50 -7.15 -4.90 7.79
CA MET A 50 -6.66 -6.18 8.31
C MET A 50 -5.16 -6.35 8.08
N LEU A 51 -4.66 -6.00 6.91
CA LEU A 51 -3.22 -6.05 6.61
C LEU A 51 -2.44 -5.02 7.43
N LEU A 52 -3.03 -3.87 7.69
CA LEU A 52 -2.42 -2.86 8.54
C LEU A 52 -2.20 -3.40 9.97
N LEU A 53 -3.18 -4.09 10.52
CA LEU A 53 -3.04 -4.72 11.84
C LEU A 53 -1.90 -5.75 11.85
N ILE A 54 -1.76 -6.53 10.79
CA ILE A 54 -0.70 -7.53 10.70
C ILE A 54 0.68 -6.90 10.56
N TYR A 55 0.81 -5.87 9.71
CA TYR A 55 2.13 -5.28 9.40
C TYR A 55 2.58 -4.22 10.40
N ALA A 56 1.64 -3.44 10.93
CA ALA A 56 1.98 -2.31 11.78
C ALA A 56 1.97 -2.64 13.28
N THR A 57 1.49 -3.80 13.68
CA THR A 57 1.41 -4.18 15.09
C THR A 57 2.19 -5.47 15.37
N ASN A 58 2.33 -5.79 16.64
CA ASN A 58 2.92 -7.07 17.07
C ASN A 58 1.91 -8.22 17.11
N LEU A 59 0.69 -8.02 16.58
CA LEU A 59 -0.27 -9.10 16.41
C LEU A 59 0.17 -10.01 15.27
N THR A 60 0.00 -11.32 15.46
CA THR A 60 0.22 -12.29 14.39
C THR A 60 -0.97 -12.30 13.42
N ALA A 61 -0.76 -12.82 12.21
CA ALA A 61 -1.84 -12.98 11.24
C ALA A 61 -2.97 -13.85 11.79
N GLU A 62 -2.62 -14.90 12.56
CA GLU A 62 -3.60 -15.77 13.20
C GLU A 62 -4.45 -15.01 14.22
N GLU A 63 -3.82 -14.19 15.07
CA GLU A 63 -4.53 -13.38 16.05
C GLU A 63 -5.48 -12.39 15.38
N VAL A 64 -5.02 -11.72 14.32
CA VAL A 64 -5.86 -10.78 13.56
C VAL A 64 -7.06 -11.49 12.94
N ASN A 65 -6.86 -12.68 12.40
CA ASN A 65 -7.92 -13.44 11.74
C ASN A 65 -8.87 -14.17 12.70
N ASN A 66 -8.61 -14.15 14.02
CA ASN A 66 -9.54 -14.68 15.01
C ASN A 66 -10.83 -13.86 15.13
N TYR A 67 -10.81 -12.62 14.68
CA TYR A 67 -11.96 -11.73 14.69
C TYR A 67 -12.17 -11.14 13.29
N ASN A 68 -13.42 -10.81 12.97
CA ASN A 68 -13.73 -10.17 11.69
C ASN A 68 -13.40 -8.67 11.74
N HIS A 69 -13.42 -8.04 10.58
CA HIS A 69 -13.12 -6.61 10.43
C HIS A 69 -14.02 -5.73 11.29
N GLU A 70 -15.32 -6.02 11.31
CA GLU A 70 -16.28 -5.25 12.10
C GLU A 70 -15.95 -5.28 13.60
N HIS A 71 -15.52 -6.42 14.12
CA HIS A 71 -15.09 -6.55 15.51
C HIS A 71 -13.91 -5.62 15.80
N TRP A 72 -12.89 -5.63 14.94
CA TRP A 72 -11.73 -4.78 15.11
C TRP A 72 -12.08 -3.29 15.01
N LEU A 73 -13.01 -2.92 14.12
CA LEU A 73 -13.52 -1.54 14.04
C LEU A 73 -14.20 -1.12 15.35
N LYS A 74 -15.10 -1.96 15.85
CA LYS A 74 -15.85 -1.67 17.08
C LYS A 74 -14.98 -1.65 18.32
N SER A 75 -13.86 -2.37 18.31
CA SER A 75 -12.90 -2.33 19.42
C SER A 75 -12.16 -0.99 19.50
N GLY A 76 -12.14 -0.23 18.43
CA GLY A 76 -11.38 1.03 18.34
C GLY A 76 -9.92 0.84 17.98
N LEU A 77 -9.44 -0.41 17.86
CA LEU A 77 -8.03 -0.67 17.60
C LEU A 77 -7.58 -0.16 16.23
N ILE A 78 -8.38 -0.36 15.19
CA ILE A 78 -8.02 0.07 13.83
C ILE A 78 -7.78 1.58 13.79
N ASP A 79 -8.67 2.36 14.37
CA ASP A 79 -8.54 3.82 14.41
C ASP A 79 -7.31 4.26 15.19
N CYS A 80 -7.00 3.59 16.30
CA CYS A 80 -5.80 3.88 17.08
C CYS A 80 -4.53 3.55 16.31
N VAL A 81 -4.50 2.44 15.58
CA VAL A 81 -3.36 2.06 14.75
C VAL A 81 -3.16 3.06 13.62
N LYS A 82 -4.22 3.42 12.91
CA LYS A 82 -4.15 4.42 11.83
C LYS A 82 -3.62 5.77 12.32
N ALA A 83 -4.04 6.18 13.50
CA ALA A 83 -3.58 7.45 14.09
C ALA A 83 -2.10 7.45 14.42
N ASN A 84 -1.50 6.28 14.64
CA ASN A 84 -0.11 6.14 15.04
C ASN A 84 0.84 5.68 13.92
N VAL A 85 0.32 5.33 12.74
CA VAL A 85 1.13 5.01 11.56
C VAL A 85 1.31 6.27 10.74
N LEU A 86 2.50 6.86 10.79
CA LEU A 86 2.77 8.19 10.23
C LEU A 86 2.75 8.22 8.71
N ASN A 87 3.06 7.10 8.06
CA ASN A 87 3.03 6.98 6.60
C ASN A 87 1.86 6.16 6.08
N PHE A 88 0.78 6.07 6.85
CA PHE A 88 -0.42 5.34 6.43
C PHE A 88 -0.90 5.75 5.04
N TYR A 89 -0.84 7.04 4.74
CA TYR A 89 -1.36 7.55 3.50
C TYR A 89 -0.49 7.22 2.26
N ASP A 90 0.72 6.69 2.47
CA ASP A 90 1.54 6.16 1.38
C ASP A 90 0.87 4.96 0.69
N ILE A 91 0.02 4.24 1.42
CA ILE A 91 -0.78 3.13 0.86
C ILE A 91 -1.68 3.65 -0.27
N GLU A 92 -2.36 4.78 -0.06
CA GLU A 92 -3.23 5.38 -1.07
C GLU A 92 -2.43 5.80 -2.30
N LYS A 93 -1.27 6.39 -2.11
CA LYS A 93 -0.37 6.76 -3.21
C LYS A 93 0.05 5.53 -4.02
N ALA A 94 0.41 4.44 -3.34
CA ALA A 94 0.82 3.20 -4.00
C ALA A 94 -0.34 2.58 -4.78
N ILE A 95 -1.56 2.61 -4.24
CA ILE A 95 -2.75 2.13 -4.93
C ILE A 95 -2.99 2.94 -6.20
N LYS A 96 -2.94 4.26 -6.11
CA LYS A 96 -3.13 5.16 -7.27
C LYS A 96 -2.09 4.90 -8.35
N TYR A 97 -0.84 4.66 -7.95
CA TYR A 97 0.22 4.32 -8.89
C TYR A 97 -0.09 3.01 -9.63
N GLU A 98 -0.50 1.96 -8.91
CA GLU A 98 -0.84 0.67 -9.53
C GLU A 98 -2.06 0.76 -10.46
N GLU A 99 -3.00 1.65 -10.18
CA GLU A 99 -4.19 1.89 -11.00
C GLU A 99 -3.91 2.79 -12.21
N SER A 100 -2.74 3.41 -12.29
CA SER A 100 -2.45 4.37 -13.36
C SER A 100 -2.45 3.68 -14.74
N PRO A 101 -2.97 4.36 -15.78
CA PRO A 101 -2.96 3.81 -17.14
C PRO A 101 -1.56 3.48 -17.64
N MET A 102 -0.57 4.31 -17.32
CA MET A 102 0.82 4.07 -17.71
C MET A 102 1.38 2.79 -17.09
N ARG A 103 1.09 2.55 -15.80
CA ARG A 103 1.53 1.34 -15.12
C ARG A 103 0.90 0.09 -15.74
N THR A 104 -0.38 0.16 -16.09
CA THR A 104 -1.10 -0.93 -16.77
C THR A 104 -0.47 -1.23 -18.13
N LEU A 105 -0.18 -0.20 -18.92
CA LEU A 105 0.49 -0.34 -20.20
C LEU A 105 1.88 -0.98 -20.06
N MET A 106 2.64 -0.58 -19.07
CA MET A 106 3.97 -1.15 -18.81
C MET A 106 3.90 -2.63 -18.43
N LYS A 107 2.91 -3.03 -17.66
CA LYS A 107 2.69 -4.45 -17.33
C LYS A 107 2.34 -5.27 -18.57
N ILE A 108 1.44 -4.77 -19.42
CA ILE A 108 1.07 -5.41 -20.68
C ILE A 108 2.30 -5.52 -21.61
N ALA A 109 3.08 -4.46 -21.70
CA ALA A 109 4.29 -4.43 -22.52
C ALA A 109 5.31 -5.49 -22.10
N ASN A 110 5.47 -5.68 -20.78
CA ASN A 110 6.39 -6.68 -20.24
C ASN A 110 5.94 -8.12 -20.49
N GLU A 111 4.63 -8.34 -20.57
CA GLU A 111 4.04 -9.68 -20.83
C GLU A 111 3.96 -10.02 -22.31
N MET A 112 3.94 -9.01 -23.19
CA MET A 112 3.77 -9.16 -24.64
C MET A 112 4.87 -8.42 -25.41
N PRO A 113 5.97 -9.10 -25.79
CA PRO A 113 7.11 -8.44 -26.42
C PRO A 113 6.79 -7.66 -27.68
N GLU A 114 5.86 -8.13 -28.52
CA GLU A 114 5.43 -7.41 -29.72
C GLU A 114 4.71 -6.11 -29.39
N PHE A 115 3.90 -6.13 -28.33
CA PHE A 115 3.21 -4.94 -27.85
C PHE A 115 4.21 -3.94 -27.27
N SER A 116 5.23 -4.42 -26.57
CA SER A 116 6.32 -3.60 -26.04
C SER A 116 7.03 -2.85 -27.16
N LYS A 117 7.32 -3.54 -28.26
CA LYS A 117 7.98 -2.94 -29.43
C LYS A 117 7.13 -1.83 -30.03
N LYS A 118 5.84 -2.07 -30.24
CA LYS A 118 4.91 -1.06 -30.76
C LYS A 118 4.75 0.13 -29.83
N LEU A 119 4.69 -0.11 -28.54
CA LEU A 119 4.61 0.96 -27.55
C LEU A 119 5.84 1.85 -27.57
N ASN A 120 7.02 1.25 -27.66
CA ASN A 120 8.27 1.99 -27.75
C ASN A 120 8.35 2.83 -29.02
N GLU A 121 7.92 2.29 -30.16
CA GLU A 121 7.82 3.03 -31.43
C GLU A 121 6.90 4.24 -31.30
N TYR A 122 5.75 4.07 -30.67
CA TYR A 122 4.80 5.14 -30.43
C TYR A 122 5.39 6.24 -29.55
N LEU A 123 6.07 5.86 -28.46
CA LEU A 123 6.69 6.81 -27.53
C LEU A 123 7.81 7.60 -28.21
N GLU A 124 8.61 6.99 -29.08
CA GLU A 124 9.65 7.69 -29.84
C GLU A 124 9.04 8.70 -30.83
N VAL A 125 7.99 8.32 -31.52
CA VAL A 125 7.27 9.24 -32.44
C VAL A 125 6.73 10.46 -31.68
N ALA A 126 6.11 10.24 -30.53
CA ALA A 126 5.59 11.31 -29.70
C ALA A 126 6.71 12.22 -29.19
N LYS A 127 7.84 11.66 -28.79
CA LYS A 127 9.01 12.40 -28.32
C LYS A 127 9.60 13.26 -29.45
N ASN A 128 9.72 12.69 -30.66
CA ASN A 128 10.24 13.41 -31.83
C ASN A 128 9.30 14.54 -32.27
N ALA A 129 7.98 14.33 -32.20
CA ALA A 129 7.00 15.36 -32.49
C ALA A 129 7.10 16.54 -31.51
N ASN A 130 7.32 16.27 -30.23
CA ASN A 130 7.50 17.31 -29.22
C ASN A 130 8.83 18.06 -29.35
N SER A 131 9.89 17.41 -29.83
CA SER A 131 11.18 18.05 -29.99
C SER A 131 11.30 18.96 -31.23
N LYS A 132 10.35 18.85 -32.16
CA LYS A 132 10.30 19.65 -33.39
C LYS A 132 9.52 20.98 -33.25
N LYS A 133 9.00 21.26 -32.08
CA LYS A 133 8.28 22.52 -31.84
C LYS A 133 9.18 23.68 -31.50
#